data_fa9a5996a058ba61ceaddf0c794a75a0
#
_entry.id   fa9a5996a058ba61ceaddf0c794a75a0
#
_cell.length_a   1.000
_cell.length_b   1.000
_cell.length_c   1.000
_cell.angle_alpha   90.00
_cell.angle_beta   90.00
_cell.angle_gamma   90.00
#
_symmetry.space_group_name_H-M   'P 1'
#
loop_
_entity.id
_entity.type
_entity.pdbx_description
1 polymer ?
#
loop_
_entity_poly.entity_id
_entity_poly.type
_entity_poly.pdbx_seq_one_letter_code
_entity_poly.pdbx_strand_id
1 'polypeptide(L)'
;MEESVDRILAAKAKLAAVPAAAFDAERAAALNDKLLRATITEVHVPKAGRPNVGGHPLCLGCQVYRTGLVGNVVDDVQQSFPVMMAKALGGDGFTTPIDPSEDEIYEWVRRAESYTSIVIGTYNGHLHPQQLELTKALAEHSGKPVIVVALRNPYDLFPLPESVYTLAAYEYTARSTTAVADVLLGRHAATGRLPIATPEQEAQ
;
A
#
# COMPACT_ATOMS: atom_id res chain seq x y z
N MET A 1 15.13 -18.56 -36.24
CA MET A 1 14.67 -19.63 -35.27
C MET A 1 15.86 -20.34 -34.63
N GLU A 2 16.85 -20.78 -35.40
CA GLU A 2 18.09 -21.45 -34.91
C GLU A 2 18.86 -20.60 -33.89
N GLU A 3 19.12 -19.32 -34.15
CA GLU A 3 19.83 -18.43 -33.24
C GLU A 3 19.18 -18.29 -31.85
N SER A 4 17.84 -18.33 -31.80
CA SER A 4 17.13 -18.31 -30.50
C SER A 4 17.25 -19.62 -29.74
N VAL A 5 17.29 -20.73 -30.45
CA VAL A 5 17.52 -22.06 -29.86
C VAL A 5 18.94 -22.15 -29.31
N ASP A 6 19.94 -21.68 -30.04
CA ASP A 6 21.34 -21.68 -29.62
C ASP A 6 21.57 -20.83 -28.36
N ARG A 7 20.92 -19.67 -28.27
CA ARG A 7 20.96 -18.83 -27.05
C ARG A 7 20.35 -19.53 -25.83
N ILE A 8 19.22 -20.23 -26.02
CA ILE A 8 18.57 -21.00 -24.96
C ILE A 8 19.45 -22.18 -24.52
N LEU A 9 20.03 -22.92 -25.45
CA LEU A 9 20.92 -24.04 -25.15
C LEU A 9 22.18 -23.58 -24.44
N ALA A 10 22.78 -22.48 -24.86
CA ALA A 10 23.95 -21.88 -24.19
C ALA A 10 23.62 -21.42 -22.76
N ALA A 11 22.44 -20.84 -22.52
CA ALA A 11 21.99 -20.46 -21.20
C ALA A 11 21.75 -21.70 -20.29
N LYS A 12 21.11 -22.74 -20.83
CA LYS A 12 20.91 -24.02 -20.12
C LYS A 12 22.24 -24.69 -19.77
N ALA A 13 23.21 -24.70 -20.67
CA ALA A 13 24.53 -25.25 -20.39
C ALA A 13 25.24 -24.53 -19.22
N LYS A 14 25.12 -23.19 -19.15
CA LYS A 14 25.64 -22.41 -18.02
C LYS A 14 24.95 -22.76 -16.70
N LEU A 15 23.62 -22.94 -16.72
CA LEU A 15 22.85 -23.34 -15.52
C LEU A 15 23.21 -24.77 -15.06
N ALA A 16 23.40 -25.72 -15.98
CA ALA A 16 23.78 -27.09 -15.65
C ALA A 16 25.17 -27.18 -14.99
N ALA A 17 26.04 -26.20 -15.21
CA ALA A 17 27.36 -26.12 -14.59
C ALA A 17 27.34 -25.52 -13.17
N VAL A 18 26.21 -24.94 -12.72
CA VAL A 18 26.07 -24.34 -11.38
C VAL A 18 25.60 -25.42 -10.42
N PRO A 19 26.35 -25.71 -9.32
CA PRO A 19 25.88 -26.62 -8.30
C PRO A 19 24.53 -26.17 -7.72
N ALA A 20 23.59 -27.09 -7.55
CA ALA A 20 22.35 -26.77 -6.87
C ALA A 20 22.66 -26.42 -5.40
N ALA A 21 22.54 -25.15 -5.06
CA ALA A 21 22.64 -24.69 -3.68
C ALA A 21 21.33 -25.04 -2.94
N ALA A 22 21.44 -25.48 -1.69
CA ALA A 22 20.25 -25.64 -0.85
C ALA A 22 19.56 -24.26 -0.65
N PHE A 23 18.24 -24.24 -0.77
CA PHE A 23 17.46 -23.02 -0.52
C PHE A 23 17.48 -22.70 0.98
N ASP A 24 18.02 -21.53 1.32
CA ASP A 24 18.02 -20.99 2.68
C ASP A 24 16.78 -20.13 2.90
N ALA A 25 15.74 -20.71 3.50
CA ALA A 25 14.46 -20.05 3.72
C ALA A 25 14.56 -18.87 4.71
N GLU A 26 15.42 -18.96 5.72
CA GLU A 26 15.61 -17.90 6.71
C GLU A 26 16.28 -16.67 6.08
N ARG A 27 17.33 -16.90 5.34
CA ARG A 27 18.03 -15.84 4.60
C ARG A 27 17.13 -15.19 3.56
N ALA A 28 16.32 -15.97 2.85
CA ALA A 28 15.36 -15.47 1.88
C ALA A 28 14.28 -14.61 2.54
N ALA A 29 13.75 -15.04 3.70
CA ALA A 29 12.78 -14.27 4.47
C ALA A 29 13.37 -12.96 4.99
N ALA A 30 14.57 -13.00 5.57
CA ALA A 30 15.25 -11.80 6.06
C ALA A 30 15.57 -10.79 4.95
N LEU A 31 16.00 -11.29 3.77
CA LEU A 31 16.23 -10.44 2.61
C LEU A 31 14.94 -9.80 2.12
N ASN A 32 13.84 -10.56 2.07
CA ASN A 32 12.54 -10.06 1.64
C ASN A 32 12.02 -8.95 2.59
N ASP A 33 12.13 -9.15 3.91
CA ASP A 33 11.75 -8.13 4.90
C ASP A 33 12.60 -6.86 4.75
N LYS A 34 13.91 -7.01 4.53
CA LYS A 34 14.80 -5.88 4.27
C LYS A 34 14.40 -5.11 3.02
N LEU A 35 14.11 -5.80 1.93
CA LEU A 35 13.68 -5.19 0.67
C LEU A 35 12.34 -4.47 0.83
N LEU A 36 11.34 -5.10 1.44
CA LEU A 36 10.03 -4.50 1.69
C LEU A 36 10.14 -3.20 2.50
N ARG A 37 10.91 -3.19 3.58
CA ARG A 37 11.14 -1.98 4.37
C ARG A 37 11.82 -0.87 3.56
N ALA A 38 12.78 -1.22 2.72
CA ALA A 38 13.50 -0.27 1.87
C ALA A 38 12.65 0.29 0.72
N THR A 39 11.55 -0.37 0.33
CA THR A 39 10.67 0.10 -0.75
C THR A 39 9.59 1.07 -0.30
N ILE A 40 9.20 1.09 0.99
CA ILE A 40 8.17 2.01 1.46
C ILE A 40 8.61 3.45 1.17
N THR A 41 7.79 4.14 0.39
CA THR A 41 8.10 5.46 -0.16
C THR A 41 7.16 6.52 0.41
N GLU A 42 7.71 7.56 1.00
CA GLU A 42 6.97 8.78 1.33
C GLU A 42 6.85 9.62 0.06
N VAL A 43 5.61 9.83 -0.40
CA VAL A 43 5.34 10.52 -1.67
C VAL A 43 5.01 11.98 -1.44
N HIS A 44 4.15 12.27 -0.45
CA HIS A 44 3.80 13.63 -0.08
C HIS A 44 3.68 13.80 1.43
N VAL A 45 4.23 14.90 1.93
CA VAL A 45 4.08 15.35 3.32
C VAL A 45 3.33 16.67 3.32
N PRO A 46 2.15 16.75 3.95
CA PRO A 46 1.40 18.00 4.01
C PRO A 46 2.18 19.10 4.76
N LYS A 47 1.84 20.37 4.52
CA LYS A 47 2.48 21.51 5.20
C LYS A 47 2.43 21.43 6.73
N ALA A 48 1.40 20.78 7.26
CA ALA A 48 1.26 20.53 8.70
C ALA A 48 2.27 19.47 9.26
N GLY A 49 3.04 18.83 8.39
CA GLY A 49 3.95 17.76 8.73
C GLY A 49 3.32 16.37 8.69
N ARG A 50 4.09 15.36 9.12
CA ARG A 50 3.60 13.98 9.21
C ARG A 50 2.53 13.88 10.30
N PRO A 51 1.33 13.35 10.00
CA PRO A 51 0.29 13.20 11.00
C PRO A 51 0.67 12.19 12.07
N ASN A 52 0.23 12.48 13.30
CA ASN A 52 0.34 11.53 14.40
C ASN A 52 -0.79 10.50 14.27
N VAL A 53 -0.46 9.23 14.24
CA VAL A 53 -1.41 8.10 14.22
C VAL A 53 -1.75 7.58 15.62
N GLY A 54 -1.22 8.22 16.65
CA GLY A 54 -1.51 7.86 18.06
C GLY A 54 -2.97 8.14 18.45
N GLY A 55 -3.41 7.46 19.52
CA GLY A 55 -4.80 7.54 19.98
C GLY A 55 -5.64 6.40 19.41
N HIS A 56 -6.75 6.70 18.75
CA HIS A 56 -7.69 5.73 18.20
C HIS A 56 -7.94 5.97 16.70
N PRO A 57 -7.05 5.52 15.80
CA PRO A 57 -7.20 5.72 14.36
C PRO A 57 -8.31 4.86 13.75
N LEU A 58 -8.97 5.39 12.72
CA LEU A 58 -9.83 4.64 11.82
C LEU A 58 -9.01 4.11 10.65
N CYS A 59 -8.97 2.80 10.46
CA CYS A 59 -8.29 2.17 9.34
C CYS A 59 -9.30 1.63 8.33
N LEU A 60 -9.19 2.08 7.08
CA LEU A 60 -10.10 1.72 5.98
C LEU A 60 -9.33 1.13 4.79
N GLY A 61 -10.02 0.38 3.96
CA GLY A 61 -9.49 -0.12 2.69
C GLY A 61 -10.31 -1.29 2.17
N CYS A 62 -10.25 -1.53 0.86
CA CYS A 62 -10.97 -2.65 0.27
C CYS A 62 -10.33 -3.99 0.63
N GLN A 63 -11.15 -5.03 0.65
CA GLN A 63 -10.65 -6.40 0.65
C GLN A 63 -10.08 -6.71 -0.74
N VAL A 64 -8.85 -7.25 -0.79
CA VAL A 64 -8.22 -7.53 -2.08
C VAL A 64 -8.79 -8.76 -2.73
N TYR A 65 -9.29 -8.56 -3.94
CA TYR A 65 -9.46 -9.63 -4.90
C TYR A 65 -8.19 -9.69 -5.75
N ARG A 66 -7.32 -10.64 -5.52
CA ARG A 66 -6.20 -10.88 -6.43
C ARG A 66 -6.72 -11.49 -7.71
N THR A 67 -7.02 -10.68 -8.70
CA THR A 67 -7.22 -11.12 -10.08
C THR A 67 -5.86 -11.30 -10.75
N GLY A 68 -5.30 -12.47 -10.64
CA GLY A 68 -4.10 -12.87 -11.38
C GLY A 68 -4.32 -14.25 -11.97
N LEU A 69 -3.62 -14.60 -13.05
CA LEU A 69 -3.63 -15.94 -13.67
C LEU A 69 -3.27 -17.06 -12.67
N VAL A 70 -2.74 -16.69 -11.50
CA VAL A 70 -2.46 -17.59 -10.37
C VAL A 70 -2.93 -16.86 -9.11
N GLY A 71 -4.27 -16.82 -8.92
CA GLY A 71 -4.86 -16.08 -7.80
C GLY A 71 -4.73 -16.85 -6.48
N ASN A 72 -4.03 -16.30 -5.50
CA ASN A 72 -4.36 -16.56 -4.11
C ASN A 72 -5.35 -15.49 -3.67
N VAL A 73 -6.62 -15.86 -3.56
CA VAL A 73 -7.63 -15.03 -2.94
C VAL A 73 -7.28 -14.94 -1.46
N VAL A 74 -7.05 -13.75 -0.92
CA VAL A 74 -6.97 -13.55 0.51
C VAL A 74 -8.41 -13.44 1.01
N ASP A 75 -9.04 -14.59 1.28
CA ASP A 75 -10.41 -14.66 1.82
C ASP A 75 -10.48 -14.30 3.31
N ASP A 76 -9.33 -14.18 3.97
CA ASP A 76 -9.25 -13.87 5.39
C ASP A 76 -9.24 -12.35 5.62
N VAL A 77 -10.40 -11.83 6.04
CA VAL A 77 -10.56 -10.42 6.44
C VAL A 77 -9.56 -10.00 7.51
N GLN A 78 -9.11 -10.92 8.37
CA GLN A 78 -8.12 -10.64 9.41
C GLN A 78 -6.74 -10.29 8.84
N GLN A 79 -6.47 -10.67 7.60
CA GLN A 79 -5.25 -10.32 6.87
C GLN A 79 -5.43 -9.11 5.93
N SER A 80 -6.60 -8.49 5.93
CA SER A 80 -6.83 -7.25 5.18
C SER A 80 -6.01 -6.10 5.74
N PHE A 81 -5.61 -5.16 4.86
CA PHE A 81 -4.86 -3.98 5.25
C PHE A 81 -5.51 -3.22 6.42
N PRO A 82 -6.81 -2.85 6.39
CA PRO A 82 -7.40 -2.07 7.47
C PRO A 82 -7.39 -2.80 8.82
N VAL A 83 -7.68 -4.10 8.85
CA VAL A 83 -7.71 -4.87 10.09
C VAL A 83 -6.30 -5.04 10.68
N MET A 84 -5.32 -5.36 9.85
CA MET A 84 -3.93 -5.47 10.30
C MET A 84 -3.36 -4.12 10.75
N MET A 85 -3.67 -3.04 10.03
CA MET A 85 -3.22 -1.70 10.36
C MET A 85 -3.83 -1.24 11.69
N ALA A 86 -5.13 -1.43 11.87
CA ALA A 86 -5.82 -1.12 13.14
C ALA A 86 -5.21 -1.87 14.33
N LYS A 87 -4.92 -3.15 14.17
CA LYS A 87 -4.24 -3.95 15.20
C LYS A 87 -2.85 -3.41 15.54
N ALA A 88 -2.11 -2.95 14.55
CA ALA A 88 -0.77 -2.41 14.75
C ALA A 88 -0.77 -1.02 15.40
N LEU A 89 -1.76 -0.19 15.10
CA LEU A 89 -1.86 1.20 15.56
C LEU A 89 -2.75 1.37 16.82
N GLY A 90 -3.52 0.36 17.20
CA GLY A 90 -4.43 0.44 18.35
C GLY A 90 -5.76 1.13 18.05
N GLY A 91 -6.27 1.00 16.82
CA GLY A 91 -7.54 1.57 16.37
C GLY A 91 -8.55 0.55 15.90
N ASP A 92 -9.52 0.98 15.08
CA ASP A 92 -10.52 0.12 14.46
C ASP A 92 -10.27 0.00 12.95
N GLY A 93 -10.45 -1.22 12.43
CA GLY A 93 -10.23 -1.54 11.01
C GLY A 93 -11.48 -2.10 10.34
N PHE A 94 -11.87 -1.48 9.21
CA PHE A 94 -13.04 -1.91 8.46
C PHE A 94 -12.72 -2.02 6.97
N THR A 95 -13.17 -3.12 6.38
CA THR A 95 -13.12 -3.26 4.92
C THR A 95 -14.23 -2.44 4.28
N THR A 96 -13.92 -1.79 3.19
CA THR A 96 -14.88 -1.08 2.33
C THR A 96 -15.11 -1.89 1.06
N PRO A 97 -16.22 -1.70 0.34
CA PRO A 97 -16.31 -2.11 -1.05
C PRO A 97 -15.16 -1.52 -1.86
N ILE A 98 -14.79 -2.17 -2.96
CA ILE A 98 -13.75 -1.64 -3.86
C ILE A 98 -14.21 -0.35 -4.54
N ASP A 99 -15.50 -0.24 -4.80
CA ASP A 99 -16.16 0.97 -5.29
C ASP A 99 -17.31 1.31 -4.32
N PRO A 100 -17.03 2.05 -3.22
CA PRO A 100 -18.07 2.46 -2.28
C PRO A 100 -19.06 3.41 -2.92
N SER A 101 -20.34 3.25 -2.58
CA SER A 101 -21.40 4.17 -3.00
C SER A 101 -21.31 5.53 -2.29
N GLU A 102 -22.04 6.53 -2.79
CA GLU A 102 -22.11 7.85 -2.16
C GLU A 102 -22.64 7.78 -0.72
N ASP A 103 -23.63 6.93 -0.45
CA ASP A 103 -24.18 6.72 0.89
C ASP A 103 -23.13 6.11 1.83
N GLU A 104 -22.34 5.14 1.36
CA GLU A 104 -21.26 4.56 2.13
C GLU A 104 -20.13 5.56 2.39
N ILE A 105 -19.80 6.41 1.42
CA ILE A 105 -18.82 7.51 1.58
C ILE A 105 -19.31 8.45 2.69
N TYR A 106 -20.57 8.89 2.62
CA TYR A 106 -21.16 9.75 3.63
C TYR A 106 -21.12 9.13 5.03
N GLU A 107 -21.49 7.87 5.16
CA GLU A 107 -21.45 7.15 6.44
C GLU A 107 -20.03 7.04 7.00
N TRP A 108 -19.01 6.82 6.17
CA TRP A 108 -17.63 6.78 6.62
C TRP A 108 -17.13 8.13 7.09
N VAL A 109 -17.47 9.23 6.39
CA VAL A 109 -17.15 10.60 6.82
C VAL A 109 -17.75 10.89 8.20
N ARG A 110 -19.02 10.57 8.40
CA ARG A 110 -19.70 10.77 9.68
C ARG A 110 -19.07 9.91 10.81
N ARG A 111 -18.77 8.65 10.54
CA ARG A 111 -18.13 7.75 11.52
C ARG A 111 -16.73 8.21 11.89
N ALA A 112 -15.99 8.80 10.96
CA ALA A 112 -14.64 9.28 11.19
C ALA A 112 -14.54 10.37 12.28
N GLU A 113 -15.62 11.08 12.59
CA GLU A 113 -15.64 12.11 13.63
C GLU A 113 -15.21 11.59 15.02
N SER A 114 -15.51 10.32 15.34
CA SER A 114 -15.16 9.70 16.63
C SER A 114 -13.72 9.20 16.73
N TYR A 115 -12.93 9.31 15.67
CA TYR A 115 -11.56 8.84 15.61
C TYR A 115 -10.53 9.97 15.67
N THR A 116 -9.28 9.64 15.96
CA THR A 116 -8.20 10.64 16.08
C THR A 116 -7.51 10.95 14.77
N SER A 117 -7.47 9.98 13.87
CA SER A 117 -6.89 10.06 12.53
C SER A 117 -7.47 8.97 11.64
N ILE A 118 -7.21 9.06 10.34
CA ILE A 118 -7.70 8.08 9.35
C ILE A 118 -6.51 7.54 8.58
N VAL A 119 -6.42 6.21 8.48
CA VAL A 119 -5.45 5.52 7.62
C VAL A 119 -6.22 4.72 6.58
N ILE A 120 -6.13 5.09 5.31
CA ILE A 120 -6.85 4.41 4.23
C ILE A 120 -5.88 3.80 3.22
N GLY A 121 -6.11 2.52 2.89
CA GLY A 121 -5.40 1.81 1.84
C GLY A 121 -6.15 1.86 0.52
N THR A 122 -5.51 2.32 -0.57
CA THR A 122 -6.06 2.29 -1.92
C THR A 122 -5.49 1.13 -2.73
N TYR A 123 -6.28 0.61 -3.65
CA TYR A 123 -5.89 -0.50 -4.51
C TYR A 123 -6.43 -0.31 -5.93
N ASN A 124 -5.57 0.08 -6.87
CA ASN A 124 -5.93 0.39 -8.25
C ASN A 124 -7.05 1.47 -8.36
N GLY A 125 -6.94 2.55 -7.60
CA GLY A 125 -7.92 3.63 -7.60
C GLY A 125 -8.19 4.24 -8.98
N HIS A 126 -7.23 4.16 -9.91
CA HIS A 126 -7.44 4.56 -11.31
C HIS A 126 -8.46 3.70 -12.07
N LEU A 127 -8.69 2.44 -11.64
CA LEU A 127 -9.75 1.56 -12.15
C LEU A 127 -11.02 1.62 -11.28
N HIS A 128 -10.88 2.02 -10.05
CA HIS A 128 -11.92 2.07 -9.02
C HIS A 128 -11.95 3.45 -8.37
N PRO A 129 -12.42 4.49 -9.08
CA PRO A 129 -12.29 5.89 -8.66
C PRO A 129 -13.03 6.22 -7.36
N GLN A 130 -14.06 5.44 -6.99
CA GLN A 130 -14.82 5.69 -5.76
C GLN A 130 -13.97 5.55 -4.49
N GLN A 131 -12.87 4.77 -4.51
CA GLN A 131 -11.90 4.75 -3.42
C GLN A 131 -11.22 6.12 -3.23
N LEU A 132 -10.93 6.80 -4.35
CA LEU A 132 -10.31 8.13 -4.31
C LEU A 132 -11.32 9.19 -3.88
N GLU A 133 -12.58 9.06 -4.28
CA GLU A 133 -13.66 9.94 -3.82
C GLU A 133 -13.91 9.79 -2.31
N LEU A 134 -13.94 8.56 -1.78
CA LEU A 134 -13.97 8.32 -0.33
C LEU A 134 -12.79 9.01 0.38
N THR A 135 -11.59 8.89 -0.18
CA THR A 135 -10.39 9.50 0.40
C THR A 135 -10.47 11.01 0.42
N LYS A 136 -10.92 11.64 -0.68
CA LYS A 136 -11.13 13.09 -0.78
C LYS A 136 -12.19 13.57 0.20
N ALA A 137 -13.34 12.90 0.25
CA ALA A 137 -14.42 13.23 1.17
C ALA A 137 -13.98 13.17 2.63
N LEU A 138 -13.20 12.15 3.01
CA LEU A 138 -12.61 12.06 4.34
C LEU A 138 -11.64 13.21 4.62
N ALA A 139 -10.79 13.59 3.66
CA ALA A 139 -9.83 14.68 3.81
C ALA A 139 -10.52 16.05 3.95
N GLU A 140 -11.62 16.26 3.24
CA GLU A 140 -12.34 17.54 3.20
C GLU A 140 -13.33 17.71 4.36
N HIS A 141 -13.98 16.63 4.80
CA HIS A 141 -15.15 16.74 5.67
C HIS A 141 -15.01 16.09 7.04
N SER A 142 -14.05 15.21 7.28
CA SER A 142 -13.90 14.56 8.59
C SER A 142 -13.27 15.45 9.66
N GLY A 143 -12.53 16.50 9.26
CA GLY A 143 -11.73 17.33 10.16
C GLY A 143 -10.56 16.58 10.82
N LYS A 144 -10.21 15.40 10.32
CA LYS A 144 -9.14 14.55 10.85
C LYS A 144 -7.93 14.48 9.91
N PRO A 145 -6.73 14.26 10.44
CA PRO A 145 -5.58 13.94 9.60
C PRO A 145 -5.83 12.65 8.83
N VAL A 146 -5.60 12.68 7.51
CA VAL A 146 -5.77 11.53 6.62
C VAL A 146 -4.42 11.08 6.09
N ILE A 147 -4.16 9.79 6.23
CA ILE A 147 -3.00 9.08 5.72
C ILE A 147 -3.46 8.11 4.64
N VAL A 148 -2.88 8.19 3.46
CA VAL A 148 -3.21 7.29 2.35
C VAL A 148 -2.02 6.40 2.02
N VAL A 149 -2.30 5.12 1.86
CA VAL A 149 -1.30 4.12 1.48
C VAL A 149 -1.71 3.47 0.17
N ALA A 150 -0.97 3.75 -0.91
CA ALA A 150 -1.16 3.04 -2.17
C ALA A 150 -0.59 1.63 -2.07
N LEU A 151 -1.47 0.64 -2.01
CA LEU A 151 -1.12 -0.77 -1.78
C LEU A 151 -0.63 -1.49 -3.03
N ARG A 152 -0.77 -0.88 -4.21
CA ARG A 152 -0.30 -1.47 -5.47
C ARG A 152 0.28 -0.41 -6.40
N ASN A 153 -0.53 0.56 -6.79
CA ASN A 153 -0.22 1.51 -7.84
C ASN A 153 -0.03 2.91 -7.25
N PRO A 154 1.15 3.54 -7.32
CA PRO A 154 1.38 4.86 -6.75
C PRO A 154 0.61 5.98 -7.46
N TYR A 155 0.07 5.74 -8.67
CA TYR A 155 -0.77 6.73 -9.37
C TYR A 155 -2.04 7.11 -8.60
N ASP A 156 -2.50 6.26 -7.69
CA ASP A 156 -3.65 6.54 -6.82
C ASP A 156 -3.41 7.77 -5.92
N LEU A 157 -2.15 8.15 -5.69
CA LEU A 157 -1.78 9.22 -4.77
C LEU A 157 -1.77 10.61 -5.40
N PHE A 158 -1.59 10.71 -6.72
CA PHE A 158 -1.42 12.00 -7.40
C PHE A 158 -2.67 12.88 -7.45
N PRO A 159 -3.90 12.34 -7.60
CA PRO A 159 -5.11 13.18 -7.63
C PRO A 159 -5.64 13.56 -6.23
N LEU A 160 -4.88 13.27 -5.16
CA LEU A 160 -5.32 13.54 -3.78
C LEU A 160 -4.99 14.96 -3.33
N PRO A 161 -5.74 15.53 -2.37
CA PRO A 161 -5.47 16.86 -1.83
C PRO A 161 -4.11 16.95 -1.14
N GLU A 162 -3.47 18.14 -1.19
CA GLU A 162 -2.19 18.42 -0.50
C GLU A 162 -2.28 18.30 1.03
N SER A 163 -3.48 18.26 1.61
CA SER A 163 -3.68 18.05 3.05
C SER A 163 -3.44 16.62 3.51
N VAL A 164 -3.33 15.68 2.56
CA VAL A 164 -3.21 14.24 2.85
C VAL A 164 -1.75 13.81 2.88
N TYR A 165 -1.38 13.05 3.91
CA TYR A 165 -0.07 12.39 3.96
C TYR A 165 -0.10 11.10 3.15
N THR A 166 0.85 10.89 2.23
CA THR A 166 0.79 9.77 1.30
C THR A 166 2.04 8.89 1.31
N LEU A 167 1.80 7.59 1.33
CA LEU A 167 2.81 6.54 1.26
C LEU A 167 2.52 5.58 0.08
N ALA A 168 3.55 5.11 -0.60
CA ALA A 168 3.45 4.02 -1.56
C ALA A 168 4.09 2.76 -0.97
N ALA A 169 3.33 1.67 -0.92
CA ALA A 169 3.74 0.37 -0.42
C ALA A 169 3.96 -0.67 -1.53
N TYR A 170 3.43 -0.43 -2.73
CA TYR A 170 3.55 -1.22 -3.96
C TYR A 170 3.03 -2.66 -3.88
N GLU A 171 2.73 -3.15 -2.71
CA GLU A 171 2.31 -4.53 -2.49
C GLU A 171 1.23 -4.61 -1.40
N TYR A 172 0.19 -5.40 -1.65
CA TYR A 172 -0.85 -5.69 -0.66
C TYR A 172 -0.60 -7.05 -0.01
N THR A 173 0.29 -7.07 0.95
CA THR A 173 0.61 -8.27 1.75
C THR A 173 0.68 -7.92 3.23
N ALA A 174 0.57 -8.94 4.08
CA ALA A 174 0.72 -8.77 5.52
C ALA A 174 2.08 -8.17 5.90
N ARG A 175 3.15 -8.56 5.21
CA ARG A 175 4.49 -8.03 5.44
C ARG A 175 4.62 -6.57 5.07
N SER A 176 4.06 -6.18 3.91
CA SER A 176 4.04 -4.79 3.47
C SER A 176 3.23 -3.92 4.43
N THR A 177 2.06 -4.39 4.86
CA THR A 177 1.24 -3.71 5.87
C THR A 177 2.01 -3.49 7.18
N THR A 178 2.76 -4.51 7.65
CA THR A 178 3.62 -4.37 8.84
C THR A 178 4.72 -3.32 8.63
N ALA A 179 5.38 -3.32 7.46
CA ALA A 179 6.42 -2.34 7.16
C ALA A 179 5.86 -0.90 7.13
N VAL A 180 4.66 -0.69 6.56
CA VAL A 180 3.96 0.60 6.60
C VAL A 180 3.62 1.01 8.04
N ALA A 181 3.10 0.08 8.86
CA ALA A 181 2.80 0.37 10.26
C ALA A 181 4.06 0.79 11.04
N ASP A 182 5.20 0.15 10.79
CA ASP A 182 6.48 0.53 11.40
C ASP A 182 6.92 1.95 10.98
N VAL A 183 6.67 2.35 9.74
CA VAL A 183 6.92 3.74 9.28
C VAL A 183 6.00 4.72 10.00
N LEU A 184 4.70 4.45 10.08
CA LEU A 184 3.72 5.32 10.72
C LEU A 184 3.98 5.46 12.23
N LEU A 185 4.48 4.41 12.88
CA LEU A 185 4.88 4.43 14.30
C LEU A 185 6.27 5.01 14.55
N GLY A 186 6.97 5.47 13.52
CA GLY A 186 8.33 6.01 13.63
C GLY A 186 9.40 4.98 13.98
N ARG A 187 9.11 3.69 13.87
CA ARG A 187 10.07 2.60 14.11
C ARG A 187 11.04 2.41 12.94
N HIS A 188 10.65 2.87 11.77
CA HIS A 188 11.43 2.79 10.53
C HIS A 188 11.20 4.03 9.67
N ALA A 189 12.20 4.44 8.91
CA ALA A 189 12.08 5.54 7.96
C ALA A 189 11.60 5.02 6.59
N ALA A 190 10.71 5.75 5.92
CA ALA A 190 10.38 5.51 4.52
C ALA A 190 11.57 5.97 3.64
N THR A 191 12.34 5.03 3.14
CA THR A 191 13.58 5.30 2.37
C THR A 191 13.44 5.02 0.88
N GLY A 192 12.30 4.50 0.46
CA GLY A 192 12.00 4.23 -0.94
C GLY A 192 11.97 5.52 -1.77
N ARG A 193 12.05 5.33 -3.10
CA ARG A 193 11.90 6.41 -4.07
C ARG A 193 10.89 5.98 -5.12
N LEU A 194 10.06 6.92 -5.55
CA LEU A 194 9.13 6.65 -6.66
C LEU A 194 9.91 6.20 -7.90
N PRO A 195 9.54 5.07 -8.51
CA PRO A 195 10.16 4.60 -9.75
C PRO A 195 9.63 5.30 -11.01
N ILE A 196 8.75 6.27 -10.85
CA ILE A 196 8.07 7.04 -11.90
C ILE A 196 8.19 8.54 -11.59
N ALA A 197 8.10 9.37 -12.63
CA ALA A 197 7.98 10.81 -12.45
C ALA A 197 6.60 11.18 -11.87
N THR A 198 6.56 12.24 -11.07
CA THR A 198 5.28 12.83 -10.67
C THR A 198 4.75 13.72 -11.81
N PRO A 199 3.42 14.02 -11.86
CA PRO A 199 2.87 14.91 -12.88
C PRO A 199 3.57 16.29 -12.95
N GLU A 200 4.06 16.80 -11.83
CA GLU A 200 4.81 18.06 -11.76
C GLU A 200 6.20 17.97 -12.39
N GLN A 201 6.82 16.79 -12.32
CA GLN A 201 8.13 16.50 -12.95
C GLN A 201 8.02 16.25 -14.45
N GLU A 202 6.87 15.74 -14.91
CA GLU A 202 6.60 15.54 -16.35
C GLU A 202 6.23 16.85 -17.07
N ALA A 203 5.78 17.87 -16.31
CA ALA A 203 5.40 19.18 -16.84
C ALA A 203 6.57 20.14 -17.00
N GLN A 204 7.79 19.77 -16.58
CA GLN A 204 9.02 20.56 -16.69
C GLN A 204 9.88 20.08 -17.86
#